data_dbd26cdecedcc6a637598e0ecb4c7b49
#
_entry.id   dbd26cdecedcc6a637598e0ecb4c7b49
#
_cell.length_a   1.000
_cell.length_b   1.000
_cell.length_c   1.000
_cell.angle_alpha   90.00
_cell.angle_beta   90.00
_cell.angle_gamma   90.00
#
_symmetry.space_group_name_H-M   'P 1'
#
loop_
_entity.id
_entity.type
_entity.pdbx_description
1 polymer ?
#
loop_
_entity_poly.entity_id
_entity_poly.type
_entity_poly.pdbx_seq_one_letter_code
_entity_poly.pdbx_strand_id
1 'polypeptide(L)'
;YPPMSQEELDHSFDLPYTRLPHPKYKGKRIPAYDMIKFSVNIHRGCFGGCAFCTISAHQGKFIVSRSKASILKEVKEVMQLPDFKGYLSDLGGPSANMYQMKGKDEAICKKCKRPSCIHPKVCPNLNSDHRPLLDIYHAVDALPGIKKSFIGSGVRYDLLLHQSKDTATNRSTAEYTRELIASHVSGRLKVAPEHTSDRVLSIMRKPSFEQFETFKKIFDRINREENLRQQLIPYFISSHPGCKEEDMAELAVIT
;
A
#
# COMPACT_ATOMS: atom_id res chain seq x y z
N TYR A 1 12.44 19.27 8.11
CA TYR A 1 11.14 19.94 8.01
C TYR A 1 10.06 19.08 8.65
N PRO A 2 9.04 19.66 9.31
CA PRO A 2 7.91 18.91 9.83
C PRO A 2 7.08 18.29 8.66
N PRO A 3 6.34 17.21 8.91
CA PRO A 3 5.39 16.72 7.93
C PRO A 3 4.35 17.78 7.57
N MET A 4 3.85 17.76 6.33
CA MET A 4 2.72 18.62 5.92
C MET A 4 1.49 18.32 6.78
N SER A 5 0.61 19.29 6.95
CA SER A 5 -0.73 19.05 7.46
C SER A 5 -1.60 18.36 6.40
N GLN A 6 -2.75 17.85 6.81
CA GLN A 6 -3.74 17.28 5.87
C GLN A 6 -4.22 18.34 4.87
N GLU A 7 -4.48 19.55 5.36
CA GLU A 7 -4.95 20.69 4.56
C GLU A 7 -3.92 21.11 3.52
N GLU A 8 -2.63 21.18 3.90
CA GLU A 8 -1.54 21.47 2.96
C GLU A 8 -1.41 20.38 1.89
N LEU A 9 -1.56 19.11 2.29
CA LEU A 9 -1.55 17.99 1.36
C LEU A 9 -2.75 18.05 0.41
N ASP A 10 -3.96 18.25 0.92
CA ASP A 10 -5.17 18.39 0.12
C ASP A 10 -5.03 19.54 -0.88
N HIS A 11 -4.58 20.71 -0.41
CA HIS A 11 -4.33 21.86 -1.28
C HIS A 11 -3.35 21.54 -2.41
N SER A 12 -2.28 20.79 -2.14
CA SER A 12 -1.31 20.42 -3.17
C SER A 12 -1.90 19.47 -4.23
N PHE A 13 -2.85 18.62 -3.86
CA PHE A 13 -3.58 17.75 -4.80
C PHE A 13 -4.73 18.48 -5.53
N ASP A 14 -5.22 19.57 -4.97
CA ASP A 14 -6.28 20.40 -5.55
C ASP A 14 -5.79 21.42 -6.59
N LEU A 15 -4.48 21.51 -6.80
CA LEU A 15 -3.92 22.34 -7.86
C LEU A 15 -4.40 21.86 -9.25
N PRO A 16 -4.54 22.77 -10.24
CA PRO A 16 -5.16 22.48 -11.52
C PRO A 16 -4.25 21.66 -12.44
N TYR A 17 -3.95 20.44 -12.06
CA TYR A 17 -3.20 19.49 -12.88
C TYR A 17 -4.06 19.00 -14.06
N THR A 18 -3.50 19.02 -15.27
CA THR A 18 -4.19 18.51 -16.46
C THR A 18 -4.36 16.98 -16.45
N ARG A 19 -3.54 16.26 -15.69
CA ARG A 19 -3.43 14.78 -15.69
C ARG A 19 -3.16 14.18 -17.07
N LEU A 20 -2.72 14.99 -18.02
CA LEU A 20 -2.40 14.58 -19.39
C LEU A 20 -0.88 14.58 -19.62
N PRO A 21 -0.39 13.77 -20.59
CA PRO A 21 1.01 13.83 -21.00
C PRO A 21 1.38 15.23 -21.50
N HIS A 22 2.65 15.60 -21.27
CA HIS A 22 3.16 16.87 -21.80
C HIS A 22 2.99 16.94 -23.34
N PRO A 23 2.61 18.08 -23.92
CA PRO A 23 2.31 18.23 -25.36
C PRO A 23 3.40 17.74 -26.31
N LYS A 24 4.68 17.74 -25.89
CA LYS A 24 5.81 17.18 -26.68
C LYS A 24 5.67 15.69 -27.02
N TYR A 25 4.79 14.97 -26.31
CA TYR A 25 4.52 13.55 -26.54
C TYR A 25 3.26 13.31 -27.38
N LYS A 26 2.68 14.37 -28.00
CA LYS A 26 1.50 14.24 -28.87
C LYS A 26 1.74 13.17 -29.96
N GLY A 27 0.83 12.23 -30.07
CA GLY A 27 0.91 11.11 -31.02
C GLY A 27 1.85 9.98 -30.59
N LYS A 28 2.48 10.06 -29.42
CA LYS A 28 3.33 8.98 -28.86
C LYS A 28 2.62 8.28 -27.72
N ARG A 29 2.67 6.96 -27.70
CA ARG A 29 2.20 6.17 -26.55
C ARG A 29 3.25 6.21 -25.43
N ILE A 30 2.79 6.46 -24.20
CA ILE A 30 3.63 6.45 -22.99
C ILE A 30 3.11 5.33 -22.08
N PRO A 31 3.77 4.13 -22.06
CA PRO A 31 3.29 2.99 -21.28
C PRO A 31 3.11 3.28 -19.79
N ALA A 32 4.03 4.05 -19.20
CA ALA A 32 3.93 4.44 -17.79
C ALA A 32 2.66 5.29 -17.52
N TYR A 33 2.31 6.21 -18.42
CA TYR A 33 1.08 6.98 -18.29
C TYR A 33 -0.17 6.10 -18.39
N ASP A 34 -0.20 5.18 -19.34
CA ASP A 34 -1.31 4.23 -19.49
C ASP A 34 -1.55 3.41 -18.22
N MET A 35 -0.50 3.09 -17.46
CA MET A 35 -0.58 2.33 -16.22
C MET A 35 -1.17 3.13 -15.05
N ILE A 36 -0.88 4.44 -14.98
CA ILE A 36 -1.16 5.26 -13.78
C ILE A 36 -2.25 6.32 -13.98
N LYS A 37 -2.70 6.58 -15.21
CA LYS A 37 -3.65 7.68 -15.51
C LYS A 37 -4.94 7.65 -14.72
N PHE A 38 -5.38 6.47 -14.29
CA PHE A 38 -6.58 6.26 -13.47
C PHE A 38 -6.25 5.85 -12.03
N SER A 39 -5.08 6.25 -11.54
CA SER A 39 -4.71 6.06 -10.14
C SER A 39 -4.95 7.31 -9.30
N VAL A 40 -5.30 7.12 -8.04
CA VAL A 40 -5.49 8.18 -7.04
C VAL A 40 -4.64 7.86 -5.82
N ASN A 41 -3.74 8.79 -5.48
CA ASN A 41 -2.90 8.66 -4.32
C ASN A 41 -3.64 9.21 -3.10
N ILE A 42 -3.80 8.41 -2.04
CA ILE A 42 -4.59 8.77 -0.86
C ILE A 42 -3.76 9.24 0.34
N HIS A 43 -2.45 8.97 0.34
CA HIS A 43 -1.54 9.42 1.40
C HIS A 43 -0.09 9.48 0.93
N ARG A 44 0.75 10.16 1.70
CA ARG A 44 2.21 10.23 1.55
C ARG A 44 2.87 9.64 2.79
N GLY A 45 4.15 9.26 2.63
CA GLY A 45 4.93 8.68 3.71
C GLY A 45 4.81 7.16 3.81
N CYS A 46 5.77 6.54 4.49
CA CYS A 46 5.79 5.11 4.77
C CYS A 46 6.61 4.81 6.02
N PHE A 47 5.99 4.24 7.04
CA PHE A 47 6.68 3.85 8.27
C PHE A 47 7.32 2.47 8.23
N GLY A 48 7.36 1.83 7.06
CA GLY A 48 8.01 0.53 6.86
C GLY A 48 9.49 0.55 7.14
N GLY A 49 10.20 1.60 6.72
CA GLY A 49 11.61 1.80 7.03
C GLY A 49 12.53 0.71 6.49
N CYS A 50 12.17 0.06 5.37
CA CYS A 50 13.01 -0.96 4.72
C CYS A 50 14.37 -0.37 4.35
N ALA A 51 15.46 -1.12 4.59
CA ALA A 51 16.82 -0.60 4.50
C ALA A 51 17.24 -0.16 3.09
N PHE A 52 16.64 -0.74 2.07
CA PHE A 52 16.90 -0.48 0.65
C PHE A 52 15.99 0.58 0.04
N CYS A 53 14.93 1.00 0.75
CA CYS A 53 13.87 1.85 0.20
C CYS A 53 14.03 3.30 0.61
N THR A 54 13.99 4.21 -0.36
CA THR A 54 14.14 5.65 -0.14
C THR A 54 12.82 6.36 0.19
N ILE A 55 11.67 5.70 0.14
CA ILE A 55 10.37 6.34 0.38
C ILE A 55 10.30 6.99 1.75
N SER A 56 10.76 6.31 2.80
CA SER A 56 10.78 6.89 4.16
C SER A 56 11.69 8.11 4.28
N ALA A 57 12.77 8.19 3.48
CA ALA A 57 13.67 9.34 3.44
C ALA A 57 13.08 10.47 2.59
N HIS A 58 12.47 10.14 1.45
CA HIS A 58 11.95 11.11 0.48
C HIS A 58 10.57 11.70 0.90
N GLN A 59 9.65 10.85 1.36
CA GLN A 59 8.30 11.26 1.74
C GLN A 59 8.09 11.35 3.26
N GLY A 60 9.07 10.89 4.03
CA GLY A 60 9.00 10.82 5.48
C GLY A 60 8.43 9.50 6.01
N LYS A 61 8.70 9.27 7.30
CA LYS A 61 8.20 8.11 8.05
C LYS A 61 6.75 8.27 8.49
N PHE A 62 6.32 9.51 8.71
CA PHE A 62 4.96 9.78 9.17
C PHE A 62 3.99 9.79 7.99
N ILE A 63 2.86 9.13 8.19
CA ILE A 63 1.80 9.13 7.19
C ILE A 63 1.06 10.46 7.26
N VAL A 64 0.97 11.13 6.14
CA VAL A 64 0.08 12.27 5.93
C VAL A 64 -0.99 11.83 4.93
N SER A 65 -2.23 11.76 5.39
CA SER A 65 -3.36 11.26 4.60
C SER A 65 -4.20 12.42 4.09
N ARG A 66 -4.65 12.31 2.88
CA ARG A 66 -5.64 13.24 2.30
C ARG A 66 -6.99 13.07 2.98
N SER A 67 -7.77 14.13 2.99
CA SER A 67 -9.17 14.04 3.41
C SER A 67 -10.00 13.21 2.40
N LYS A 68 -11.08 12.61 2.90
CA LYS A 68 -12.06 11.90 2.08
C LYS A 68 -12.63 12.81 0.97
N ALA A 69 -12.88 14.08 1.29
CA ALA A 69 -13.39 15.07 0.32
C ALA A 69 -12.42 15.30 -0.83
N SER A 70 -11.12 15.51 -0.54
CA SER A 70 -10.08 15.68 -1.55
C SER A 70 -9.94 14.44 -2.44
N ILE A 71 -9.96 13.23 -1.86
CA ILE A 71 -9.88 11.97 -2.62
C ILE A 71 -11.10 11.83 -3.56
N LEU A 72 -12.32 12.04 -3.05
CA LEU A 72 -13.54 11.92 -3.86
C LEU A 72 -13.62 12.99 -4.96
N LYS A 73 -13.09 14.19 -4.71
CA LYS A 73 -12.97 15.25 -5.73
C LYS A 73 -12.08 14.75 -6.88
N GLU A 74 -10.88 14.26 -6.58
CA GLU A 74 -9.96 13.77 -7.61
C GLU A 74 -10.51 12.55 -8.36
N VAL A 75 -11.19 11.62 -7.67
CA VAL A 75 -11.85 10.49 -8.34
C VAL A 75 -12.86 10.99 -9.38
N LYS A 76 -13.67 12.01 -9.04
CA LYS A 76 -14.63 12.61 -9.98
C LYS A 76 -13.94 13.27 -11.18
N GLU A 77 -12.76 13.88 -10.98
CA GLU A 77 -11.96 14.45 -12.08
C GLU A 77 -11.39 13.32 -12.97
N VAL A 78 -10.89 12.23 -12.39
CA VAL A 78 -10.43 11.05 -13.14
C VAL A 78 -11.55 10.44 -13.98
N MET A 79 -12.77 10.41 -13.45
CA MET A 79 -13.96 9.92 -14.19
C MET A 79 -14.29 10.73 -15.45
N GLN A 80 -13.82 11.99 -15.55
CA GLN A 80 -14.01 12.84 -16.74
C GLN A 80 -12.95 12.61 -17.82
N LEU A 81 -11.92 11.80 -17.55
CA LEU A 81 -10.90 11.51 -18.55
C LEU A 81 -11.48 10.71 -19.73
N PRO A 82 -11.09 11.02 -20.99
CA PRO A 82 -11.74 10.48 -22.19
C PRO A 82 -11.84 8.95 -22.27
N ASP A 83 -10.82 8.25 -21.73
CA ASP A 83 -10.71 6.78 -21.81
C ASP A 83 -11.22 6.07 -20.56
N PHE A 84 -11.81 6.79 -19.60
CA PHE A 84 -12.27 6.18 -18.35
C PHE A 84 -13.47 5.25 -18.59
N LYS A 85 -13.39 4.03 -18.10
CA LYS A 85 -14.41 2.99 -18.30
C LYS A 85 -15.05 2.50 -17.00
N GLY A 86 -14.88 3.26 -15.91
CA GLY A 86 -15.41 2.93 -14.59
C GLY A 86 -14.43 2.17 -13.70
N TYR A 87 -13.15 2.06 -14.07
CA TYR A 87 -12.15 1.32 -13.31
C TYR A 87 -11.02 2.23 -12.87
N LEU A 88 -10.82 2.36 -11.54
CA LEU A 88 -9.62 2.93 -10.99
C LEU A 88 -8.52 1.87 -10.96
N SER A 89 -7.34 2.18 -11.47
CA SER A 89 -6.22 1.24 -11.53
C SER A 89 -5.47 1.10 -10.21
N ASP A 90 -5.50 2.14 -9.38
CA ASP A 90 -4.95 2.14 -8.03
C ASP A 90 -5.62 3.22 -7.16
N LEU A 91 -6.16 2.83 -6.04
CA LEU A 91 -6.62 3.71 -4.97
C LEU A 91 -5.75 3.44 -3.74
N GLY A 92 -4.55 4.00 -3.74
CA GLY A 92 -3.51 3.59 -2.79
C GLY A 92 -2.49 4.67 -2.48
N GLY A 93 -1.29 4.25 -2.11
CA GLY A 93 -0.20 5.12 -1.71
C GLY A 93 1.14 4.36 -1.72
N PRO A 94 2.19 4.92 -1.10
CA PRO A 94 3.50 4.27 -1.02
C PRO A 94 3.46 2.84 -0.44
N SER A 95 2.45 2.57 0.39
CA SER A 95 2.01 1.24 0.80
C SER A 95 0.49 1.30 0.95
N ALA A 96 -0.24 0.45 0.24
CA ALA A 96 -1.69 0.55 0.08
C ALA A 96 -2.46 0.64 1.40
N ASN A 97 -2.02 -0.08 2.42
CA ASN A 97 -2.73 -0.22 3.70
C ASN A 97 -2.12 0.59 4.86
N MET A 98 -1.73 1.85 4.60
CA MET A 98 -1.23 2.75 5.65
C MET A 98 -2.06 4.03 5.82
N TYR A 99 -3.17 4.16 5.12
CA TYR A 99 -4.02 5.35 5.17
C TYR A 99 -4.52 5.62 6.59
N GLN A 100 -4.31 6.86 7.07
CA GLN A 100 -4.62 7.35 8.41
C GLN A 100 -3.97 6.59 9.58
N MET A 101 -3.01 5.71 9.31
CA MET A 101 -2.26 5.06 10.38
C MET A 101 -1.21 5.99 10.96
N LYS A 102 -1.29 6.24 12.27
CA LYS A 102 -0.37 7.13 13.00
C LYS A 102 -0.15 6.64 14.42
N GLY A 103 0.76 7.28 15.14
CA GLY A 103 0.92 7.02 16.58
C GLY A 103 -0.31 7.42 17.38
N LYS A 104 -0.70 6.60 18.34
CA LYS A 104 -1.77 6.90 19.30
C LYS A 104 -1.42 8.09 20.19
N ASP A 105 -0.14 8.17 20.59
CA ASP A 105 0.47 9.28 21.29
C ASP A 105 1.55 9.92 20.41
N GLU A 106 1.27 11.11 19.92
CA GLU A 106 2.17 11.84 19.04
C GLU A 106 3.43 12.36 19.78
N ALA A 107 3.36 12.61 21.09
CA ALA A 107 4.51 13.05 21.87
C ALA A 107 5.61 11.98 21.92
N ILE A 108 5.21 10.70 21.98
CA ILE A 108 6.12 9.57 21.85
C ILE A 108 6.75 9.55 20.45
N CYS A 109 5.94 9.74 19.41
CA CYS A 109 6.41 9.71 18.03
C CYS A 109 7.40 10.83 17.72
N LYS A 110 7.19 12.05 18.24
CA LYS A 110 8.09 13.20 18.05
C LYS A 110 9.51 12.92 18.56
N LYS A 111 9.66 12.11 19.60
CA LYS A 111 10.95 11.74 20.20
C LYS A 111 11.53 10.43 19.64
N CYS A 112 10.76 9.70 18.82
CA CYS A 112 11.09 8.36 18.38
C CYS A 112 12.18 8.37 17.29
N LYS A 113 13.28 7.66 17.55
CA LYS A 113 14.41 7.49 16.62
C LYS A 113 14.38 6.15 15.85
N ARG A 114 13.37 5.32 16.06
CA ARG A 114 13.26 4.05 15.32
C ARG A 114 13.09 4.31 13.82
N PRO A 115 13.82 3.60 12.95
CA PRO A 115 13.67 3.75 11.51
C PRO A 115 12.36 3.15 10.98
N SER A 116 11.77 2.19 11.71
CA SER A 116 10.55 1.48 11.32
C SER A 116 9.55 1.45 12.49
N CYS A 117 8.25 1.57 12.20
CA CYS A 117 7.19 1.34 13.18
C CYS A 117 6.69 -0.11 13.20
N ILE A 118 7.16 -0.95 12.28
CA ILE A 118 6.68 -2.33 12.12
C ILE A 118 7.80 -3.38 12.19
N HIS A 119 9.06 -2.98 12.15
CA HIS A 119 10.19 -3.89 12.28
C HIS A 119 11.04 -3.54 13.53
N PRO A 120 11.55 -4.55 14.30
CA PRO A 120 11.32 -5.99 14.18
C PRO A 120 9.93 -6.44 14.66
N LYS A 121 9.19 -5.56 15.34
CA LYS A 121 7.82 -5.78 15.82
C LYS A 121 7.01 -4.51 15.61
N VAL A 122 5.71 -4.67 15.36
CA VAL A 122 4.77 -3.54 15.29
C VAL A 122 4.83 -2.74 16.59
N CYS A 123 4.96 -1.41 16.43
CA CYS A 123 5.06 -0.50 17.56
C CYS A 123 3.73 -0.49 18.36
N PRO A 124 3.76 -0.68 19.68
CA PRO A 124 2.54 -0.64 20.50
C PRO A 124 1.79 0.70 20.41
N ASN A 125 2.52 1.77 20.10
CA ASN A 125 1.96 3.11 19.89
C ASN A 125 1.35 3.30 18.49
N LEU A 126 1.49 2.35 17.56
CA LEU A 126 0.90 2.46 16.24
C LEU A 126 -0.60 2.15 16.31
N ASN A 127 -1.42 3.07 15.80
CA ASN A 127 -2.79 2.77 15.42
C ASN A 127 -2.77 2.09 14.04
N SER A 128 -3.15 0.82 13.98
CA SER A 128 -3.19 0.01 12.75
C SER A 128 -4.62 -0.31 12.30
N ASP A 129 -5.57 0.55 12.66
CA ASP A 129 -6.98 0.39 12.30
C ASP A 129 -7.19 0.64 10.80
N HIS A 130 -7.84 -0.30 10.11
CA HIS A 130 -8.13 -0.21 8.68
C HIS A 130 -9.52 0.40 8.36
N ARG A 131 -10.35 0.72 9.36
CA ARG A 131 -11.69 1.30 9.12
C ARG A 131 -11.67 2.57 8.26
N PRO A 132 -10.74 3.54 8.48
CA PRO A 132 -10.71 4.72 7.63
C PRO A 132 -10.44 4.40 6.15
N LEU A 133 -9.69 3.33 5.87
CA LEU A 133 -9.39 2.89 4.51
C LEU A 133 -10.61 2.20 3.86
N LEU A 134 -11.31 1.34 4.62
CA LEU A 134 -12.59 0.76 4.19
C LEU A 134 -13.62 1.85 3.86
N ASP A 135 -13.72 2.88 4.69
CA ASP A 135 -14.60 4.03 4.45
C ASP A 135 -14.30 4.76 3.13
N ILE A 136 -13.04 4.84 2.73
CA ILE A 136 -12.65 5.41 1.42
C ILE A 136 -13.09 4.50 0.29
N TYR A 137 -12.85 3.19 0.40
CA TYR A 137 -13.23 2.23 -0.64
C TYR A 137 -14.74 2.22 -0.86
N HIS A 138 -15.53 2.10 0.21
CA HIS A 138 -16.98 2.14 0.13
C HIS A 138 -17.51 3.45 -0.47
N ALA A 139 -16.91 4.59 -0.08
CA ALA A 139 -17.33 5.87 -0.61
C ALA A 139 -16.98 6.06 -2.09
N VAL A 140 -15.86 5.54 -2.54
CA VAL A 140 -15.46 5.59 -3.96
C VAL A 140 -16.32 4.64 -4.79
N ASP A 141 -16.50 3.41 -4.34
CA ASP A 141 -17.28 2.41 -5.08
C ASP A 141 -18.78 2.74 -5.14
N ALA A 142 -19.29 3.56 -4.20
CA ALA A 142 -20.65 4.09 -4.25
C ALA A 142 -20.85 5.23 -5.27
N LEU A 143 -19.79 5.77 -5.89
CA LEU A 143 -19.94 6.85 -6.88
C LEU A 143 -20.56 6.30 -8.19
N PRO A 144 -21.65 6.94 -8.69
CA PRO A 144 -22.21 6.58 -9.98
C PRO A 144 -21.16 6.69 -11.10
N GLY A 145 -20.93 5.60 -11.82
CA GLY A 145 -19.93 5.51 -12.89
C GLY A 145 -18.62 4.81 -12.46
N ILE A 146 -18.38 4.56 -11.19
CA ILE A 146 -17.35 3.62 -10.74
C ILE A 146 -17.93 2.20 -10.80
N LYS A 147 -17.24 1.31 -11.46
CA LYS A 147 -17.53 -0.13 -11.49
C LYS A 147 -16.69 -0.90 -10.48
N LYS A 148 -15.41 -0.53 -10.37
CA LYS A 148 -14.47 -1.07 -9.37
C LYS A 148 -13.31 -0.11 -9.15
N SER A 149 -12.85 -0.05 -7.90
CA SER A 149 -11.57 0.54 -7.53
C SER A 149 -10.58 -0.57 -7.23
N PHE A 150 -9.47 -0.61 -7.97
CA PHE A 150 -8.41 -1.59 -7.75
C PHE A 150 -7.28 -1.01 -6.90
N ILE A 151 -6.47 -1.91 -6.36
CA ILE A 151 -5.24 -1.60 -5.65
C ILE A 151 -4.08 -2.17 -6.44
N GLY A 152 -3.30 -1.28 -7.05
CA GLY A 152 -2.07 -1.60 -7.78
C GLY A 152 -0.82 -1.44 -6.93
N SER A 153 -0.92 -0.70 -5.83
CA SER A 153 0.14 -0.49 -4.85
C SER A 153 0.40 -1.74 -4.00
N GLY A 154 1.64 -1.90 -3.54
CA GLY A 154 2.00 -3.03 -2.69
C GLY A 154 1.36 -2.96 -1.30
N VAL A 155 0.98 -4.11 -0.77
CA VAL A 155 0.35 -4.24 0.55
C VAL A 155 1.36 -4.71 1.60
N ARG A 156 1.30 -4.16 2.79
CA ARG A 156 2.07 -4.64 3.96
C ARG A 156 1.29 -5.74 4.65
N TYR A 157 1.58 -6.99 4.27
CA TYR A 157 0.91 -8.17 4.83
C TYR A 157 1.25 -8.40 6.30
N ASP A 158 2.38 -7.92 6.78
CA ASP A 158 2.73 -7.94 8.20
C ASP A 158 1.78 -7.10 9.08
N LEU A 159 1.21 -6.01 8.53
CA LEU A 159 0.12 -5.27 9.19
C LEU A 159 -1.20 -6.06 9.18
N LEU A 160 -1.45 -6.83 8.12
CA LEU A 160 -2.66 -7.67 8.01
C LEU A 160 -2.62 -8.87 8.97
N LEU A 161 -1.42 -9.37 9.26
CA LEU A 161 -1.19 -10.48 10.19
C LEU A 161 -1.06 -10.03 11.65
N HIS A 162 -0.86 -8.73 11.88
CA HIS A 162 -0.65 -8.20 13.22
C HIS A 162 -1.89 -8.35 14.10
N GLN A 163 -1.71 -8.94 15.27
CA GLN A 163 -2.75 -9.01 16.30
C GLN A 163 -2.58 -7.87 17.30
N SER A 164 -3.47 -6.89 17.22
CA SER A 164 -3.57 -5.80 18.19
C SER A 164 -4.17 -6.30 19.50
N LYS A 165 -3.88 -5.61 20.61
CA LYS A 165 -4.63 -5.81 21.87
C LYS A 165 -6.09 -5.35 21.77
N ASP A 166 -6.41 -4.46 20.84
CA ASP A 166 -7.75 -4.00 20.55
C ASP A 166 -8.45 -4.94 19.56
N THR A 167 -9.50 -5.61 20.02
CA THR A 167 -10.28 -6.56 19.22
C THR A 167 -11.02 -5.89 18.07
N ALA A 168 -11.41 -4.61 18.21
CA ALA A 168 -12.05 -3.86 17.13
C ALA A 168 -11.09 -3.63 15.96
N THR A 169 -9.82 -3.30 16.25
CA THR A 169 -8.75 -3.21 15.25
C THR A 169 -8.52 -4.55 14.54
N ASN A 170 -8.50 -5.68 15.27
CA ASN A 170 -8.33 -7.00 14.66
C ASN A 170 -9.49 -7.34 13.72
N ARG A 171 -10.73 -6.98 14.10
CA ARG A 171 -11.92 -7.18 13.27
C ARG A 171 -11.82 -6.36 11.98
N SER A 172 -11.50 -5.07 12.08
CA SER A 172 -11.37 -4.21 10.90
C SER A 172 -10.23 -4.66 9.98
N THR A 173 -9.15 -5.21 10.53
CA THR A 173 -8.05 -5.77 9.74
C THR A 173 -8.48 -7.03 8.99
N ALA A 174 -9.26 -7.90 9.62
CA ALA A 174 -9.81 -9.11 8.97
C ALA A 174 -10.81 -8.75 7.86
N GLU A 175 -11.69 -7.79 8.13
CA GLU A 175 -12.66 -7.24 7.16
C GLU A 175 -11.93 -6.62 5.96
N TYR A 176 -10.98 -5.74 6.21
CA TYR A 176 -10.15 -5.14 5.15
C TYR A 176 -9.42 -6.20 4.31
N THR A 177 -8.82 -7.21 4.96
CA THR A 177 -8.10 -8.26 4.25
C THR A 177 -9.02 -9.02 3.29
N ARG A 178 -10.23 -9.34 3.74
CA ARG A 178 -11.23 -10.03 2.91
C ARG A 178 -11.69 -9.14 1.76
N GLU A 179 -12.07 -7.90 2.04
CA GLU A 179 -12.55 -6.95 1.04
C GLU A 179 -11.49 -6.61 0.01
N LEU A 180 -10.24 -6.38 0.44
CA LEU A 180 -9.11 -6.17 -0.45
C LEU A 180 -9.03 -7.29 -1.49
N ILE A 181 -9.01 -8.54 -1.04
CA ILE A 181 -8.83 -9.70 -1.91
C ILE A 181 -10.09 -9.93 -2.77
N ALA A 182 -11.27 -9.86 -2.17
CA ALA A 182 -12.53 -10.14 -2.87
C ALA A 182 -12.89 -9.08 -3.92
N SER A 183 -12.62 -7.79 -3.63
CA SER A 183 -13.18 -6.68 -4.40
C SER A 183 -12.15 -5.80 -5.13
N HIS A 184 -10.94 -5.65 -4.58
CA HIS A 184 -9.97 -4.64 -5.04
C HIS A 184 -8.73 -5.21 -5.73
N VAL A 185 -8.66 -6.52 -5.94
CA VAL A 185 -7.59 -7.16 -6.73
C VAL A 185 -8.07 -7.38 -8.16
N SER A 186 -7.32 -6.82 -9.14
CA SER A 186 -7.64 -6.93 -10.57
C SER A 186 -7.17 -8.25 -11.21
N GLY A 187 -7.12 -9.34 -10.44
CA GLY A 187 -6.61 -10.64 -10.85
C GLY A 187 -5.17 -10.92 -10.39
N ARG A 188 -4.39 -9.91 -10.05
CA ARG A 188 -3.01 -10.06 -9.56
C ARG A 188 -2.74 -9.12 -8.39
N LEU A 189 -2.46 -9.69 -7.21
CA LEU A 189 -2.02 -8.91 -6.04
C LEU A 189 -0.50 -8.94 -5.95
N LYS A 190 0.11 -7.78 -5.99
CA LYS A 190 1.55 -7.61 -5.83
C LYS A 190 1.91 -7.54 -4.34
N VAL A 191 2.86 -8.34 -3.93
CA VAL A 191 3.42 -8.32 -2.57
C VAL A 191 4.93 -8.42 -2.64
N ALA A 192 5.60 -7.95 -1.61
CA ALA A 192 7.05 -7.84 -1.59
C ALA A 192 7.64 -8.58 -0.38
N PRO A 193 7.76 -9.92 -0.40
CA PRO A 193 8.54 -10.65 0.60
C PRO A 193 10.02 -10.28 0.55
N GLU A 194 10.56 -9.94 -0.61
CA GLU A 194 11.91 -9.49 -0.94
C GLU A 194 12.98 -10.59 -0.91
N HIS A 195 12.89 -11.55 0.00
CA HIS A 195 13.83 -12.68 0.11
C HIS A 195 13.18 -13.85 0.86
N THR A 196 13.82 -15.04 0.83
CA THR A 196 13.42 -16.23 1.60
C THR A 196 14.22 -16.37 2.90
N SER A 197 15.49 -15.96 2.89
CA SER A 197 16.38 -16.04 4.08
C SER A 197 16.02 -14.98 5.13
N ASP A 198 15.61 -15.40 6.33
CA ASP A 198 15.26 -14.48 7.44
C ASP A 198 16.46 -13.65 7.90
N ARG A 199 17.68 -14.15 7.74
CA ARG A 199 18.90 -13.39 8.00
C ARG A 199 18.99 -12.16 7.09
N VAL A 200 18.74 -12.34 5.79
CA VAL A 200 18.74 -11.26 4.79
C VAL A 200 17.55 -10.32 5.03
N LEU A 201 16.35 -10.87 5.29
CA LEU A 201 15.15 -10.11 5.60
C LEU A 201 15.32 -9.22 6.84
N SER A 202 16.02 -9.71 7.87
CA SER A 202 16.33 -8.90 9.06
C SER A 202 17.18 -7.68 8.71
N ILE A 203 18.20 -7.83 7.85
CA ILE A 203 19.03 -6.71 7.35
C ILE A 203 18.18 -5.74 6.54
N MET A 204 17.28 -6.24 5.71
CA MET A 204 16.33 -5.45 4.91
C MET A 204 15.27 -4.74 5.76
N ARG A 205 15.12 -5.06 7.04
CA ARG A 205 14.01 -4.66 7.93
C ARG A 205 12.65 -5.09 7.36
N LYS A 206 12.59 -6.34 6.90
CA LYS A 206 11.37 -6.98 6.41
C LYS A 206 10.88 -8.04 7.41
N PRO A 207 9.61 -8.42 7.39
CA PRO A 207 9.09 -9.55 8.15
C PRO A 207 9.73 -10.86 7.69
N SER A 208 9.67 -11.91 8.54
CA SER A 208 10.13 -13.25 8.18
C SER A 208 9.37 -13.81 6.96
N PHE A 209 10.01 -14.72 6.24
CA PHE A 209 9.38 -15.38 5.10
C PHE A 209 8.15 -16.20 5.48
N GLU A 210 8.13 -16.77 6.68
CA GLU A 210 6.97 -17.45 7.25
C GLU A 210 5.70 -16.58 7.28
N GLN A 211 5.85 -15.26 7.52
CA GLN A 211 4.71 -14.34 7.46
C GLN A 211 4.15 -14.21 6.04
N PHE A 212 5.00 -14.22 5.02
CA PHE A 212 4.54 -14.26 3.63
C PHE A 212 3.78 -15.56 3.34
N GLU A 213 4.28 -16.70 3.76
CA GLU A 213 3.60 -17.99 3.60
C GLU A 213 2.24 -18.02 4.32
N THR A 214 2.18 -17.44 5.51
CA THR A 214 0.93 -17.30 6.27
C THR A 214 -0.07 -16.43 5.53
N PHE A 215 0.37 -15.28 5.00
CA PHE A 215 -0.47 -14.42 4.18
C PHE A 215 -0.94 -15.12 2.90
N LYS A 216 -0.05 -15.87 2.23
CA LYS A 216 -0.40 -16.67 1.05
C LYS A 216 -1.52 -17.67 1.35
N LYS A 217 -1.46 -18.38 2.48
CA LYS A 217 -2.52 -19.30 2.91
C LYS A 217 -3.87 -18.58 3.08
N ILE A 218 -3.87 -17.36 3.64
CA ILE A 218 -5.07 -16.52 3.78
C ILE A 218 -5.60 -16.12 2.40
N PHE A 219 -4.73 -15.64 1.52
CA PHE A 219 -5.07 -15.25 0.15
C PHE A 219 -5.70 -16.43 -0.62
N ASP A 220 -5.07 -17.59 -0.60
CA ASP A 220 -5.56 -18.80 -1.28
C ASP A 220 -6.91 -19.28 -0.71
N ARG A 221 -7.10 -19.16 0.61
CA ARG A 221 -8.36 -19.49 1.28
C ARG A 221 -9.48 -18.57 0.80
N ILE A 222 -9.29 -17.24 0.85
CA ILE A 222 -10.31 -16.27 0.42
C ILE A 222 -10.63 -16.45 -1.07
N ASN A 223 -9.63 -16.70 -1.93
CA ASN A 223 -9.86 -16.99 -3.34
C ASN A 223 -10.78 -18.19 -3.55
N ARG A 224 -10.61 -19.26 -2.76
CA ARG A 224 -11.48 -20.44 -2.83
C ARG A 224 -12.88 -20.13 -2.32
N GLU A 225 -13.00 -19.44 -1.18
CA GLU A 225 -14.29 -19.07 -0.57
C GLU A 225 -15.13 -18.18 -1.48
N GLU A 226 -14.47 -17.22 -2.17
CA GLU A 226 -15.13 -16.26 -3.07
C GLU A 226 -15.15 -16.74 -4.55
N ASN A 227 -14.70 -17.97 -4.82
CA ASN A 227 -14.63 -18.56 -6.17
C ASN A 227 -13.83 -17.67 -7.17
N LEU A 228 -12.70 -17.11 -6.71
CA LEU A 228 -11.83 -16.24 -7.50
C LEU A 228 -10.64 -17.02 -8.08
N ARG A 229 -10.06 -16.50 -9.17
CA ARG A 229 -8.87 -17.05 -9.83
C ARG A 229 -7.72 -16.06 -9.87
N GLN A 230 -7.48 -15.40 -8.75
CA GLN A 230 -6.44 -14.39 -8.64
C GLN A 230 -5.07 -15.02 -8.37
N GLN A 231 -4.01 -14.30 -8.73
CA GLN A 231 -2.63 -14.70 -8.50
C GLN A 231 -1.95 -13.76 -7.52
N LEU A 232 -1.16 -14.31 -6.62
CA LEU A 232 -0.24 -13.57 -5.80
C LEU A 232 1.10 -13.44 -6.55
N ILE A 233 1.57 -12.21 -6.75
CA ILE A 233 2.81 -11.94 -7.48
C ILE A 233 3.86 -11.45 -6.47
N PRO A 234 4.77 -12.32 -6.02
CA PRO A 234 5.83 -11.91 -5.11
C PRO A 234 6.97 -11.19 -5.84
N TYR A 235 7.49 -10.14 -5.21
CA TYR A 235 8.72 -9.48 -5.64
C TYR A 235 9.87 -9.90 -4.76
N PHE A 236 11.02 -10.20 -5.39
CA PHE A 236 12.24 -10.58 -4.71
C PHE A 236 13.40 -9.67 -5.13
N ILE A 237 14.32 -9.43 -4.20
CA ILE A 237 15.57 -8.70 -4.43
C ILE A 237 16.72 -9.69 -4.37
N SER A 238 17.45 -9.80 -5.46
CA SER A 238 18.70 -10.56 -5.51
C SER A 238 19.90 -9.75 -5.03
N SER A 239 20.89 -10.42 -4.48
CA SER A 239 22.20 -9.83 -4.16
C SER A 239 22.15 -8.59 -3.24
N HIS A 240 21.22 -8.55 -2.30
CA HIS A 240 21.18 -7.49 -1.29
C HIS A 240 22.49 -7.50 -0.46
N PRO A 241 23.03 -6.34 -0.04
CA PRO A 241 24.19 -6.32 0.86
C PRO A 241 24.01 -7.23 2.08
N GLY A 242 25.00 -8.09 2.32
CA GLY A 242 24.95 -9.13 3.35
C GLY A 242 24.31 -10.45 2.92
N CYS A 243 23.80 -10.55 1.68
CA CYS A 243 23.37 -11.81 1.07
C CYS A 243 24.59 -12.65 0.69
N LYS A 244 24.55 -13.96 0.94
CA LYS A 244 25.57 -14.93 0.56
C LYS A 244 25.07 -15.80 -0.61
N GLU A 245 25.98 -16.59 -1.19
CA GLU A 245 25.63 -17.51 -2.27
C GLU A 245 24.57 -18.52 -1.85
N GLU A 246 24.67 -19.03 -0.61
CA GLU A 246 23.71 -19.98 -0.07
C GLU A 246 22.30 -19.37 0.02
N ASP A 247 22.18 -18.09 0.43
CA ASP A 247 20.90 -17.38 0.48
C ASP A 247 20.29 -17.24 -0.93
N MET A 248 21.12 -17.02 -1.95
CA MET A 248 20.67 -16.93 -3.32
C MET A 248 20.27 -18.29 -3.90
N ALA A 249 20.99 -19.36 -3.52
CA ALA A 249 20.62 -20.73 -3.91
C ALA A 249 19.27 -21.12 -3.28
N GLU A 250 19.06 -20.82 -1.99
CA GLU A 250 17.77 -21.02 -1.31
C GLU A 250 16.65 -20.27 -2.00
N LEU A 251 16.85 -18.98 -2.31
CA LEU A 251 15.87 -18.15 -3.04
C LEU A 251 15.50 -18.81 -4.38
N ALA A 252 16.48 -19.26 -5.14
CA ALA A 252 16.24 -19.88 -6.46
C ALA A 252 15.52 -21.23 -6.39
N VAL A 253 15.66 -21.97 -5.28
CA VAL A 253 14.98 -23.26 -5.09
C VAL A 253 13.51 -23.08 -4.68
N ILE A 254 13.20 -22.01 -3.93
CA ILE A 254 11.87 -21.76 -3.37
C ILE A 254 10.96 -21.00 -4.35
N THR A 255 11.54 -20.22 -5.27
CA THR A 255 10.81 -19.34 -6.19
C THR A 255 10.74 -19.87 -7.61
#